data_c75c892a1282adde1011f0ed68c1728a
#
_entry.id   c75c892a1282adde1011f0ed68c1728a
#
_cell.length_a   1.000
_cell.length_b   1.000
_cell.length_c   1.000
_cell.angle_alpha   90.00
_cell.angle_beta   90.00
_cell.angle_gamma   90.00
#
_symmetry.space_group_name_H-M   'P 1'
#
loop_
_entity.id
_entity.type
_entity.pdbx_description
1 polymer ?
#
loop_
_entity_poly.entity_id
_entity_poly.type
_entity_poly.pdbx_seq_one_letter_code
_entity_poly.pdbx_strand_id
1 'polypeptide(L)'
;MPLVWPPNATLTLIRQRRIEQPNFEWAANHDHMIIWMRIALQILTTDNFFATPRQCQVKWQALRSGYDNINHIEANRTQGRNVRPPNRYDRFFHQEMSDEFWVHSSKYLIQNYL
;
A
#
# COMPACT_ATOMS: atom_id res chain seq x y z
N MET A 1 -18.92 9.31 -8.18
CA MET A 1 -17.61 9.94 -8.34
C MET A 1 -16.57 9.18 -7.57
N PRO A 2 -15.36 8.99 -8.11
CA PRO A 2 -14.30 8.36 -7.36
C PRO A 2 -13.89 9.21 -6.15
N LEU A 3 -13.56 8.54 -5.07
CA LEU A 3 -13.11 9.20 -3.85
C LEU A 3 -11.71 9.77 -4.08
N VAL A 4 -11.54 11.05 -3.78
CA VAL A 4 -10.23 11.71 -3.89
C VAL A 4 -9.52 11.64 -2.54
N TRP A 5 -8.37 10.97 -2.51
CA TRP A 5 -7.61 10.76 -1.28
C TRP A 5 -6.60 11.90 -1.09
N PRO A 6 -6.65 12.62 0.05
CA PRO A 6 -5.59 13.57 0.35
C PRO A 6 -4.29 12.85 0.71
N PRO A 7 -3.12 13.49 0.53
CA PRO A 7 -1.83 12.85 0.79
C PRO A 7 -1.67 12.34 2.22
N ASN A 8 -2.17 13.07 3.22
CA ASN A 8 -2.05 12.65 4.62
C ASN A 8 -2.83 11.36 4.89
N ALA A 9 -4.05 11.24 4.35
CA ALA A 9 -4.86 10.03 4.52
C ALA A 9 -4.24 8.85 3.78
N THR A 10 -3.66 9.09 2.60
CA THR A 10 -2.95 8.06 1.85
C THR A 10 -1.75 7.54 2.63
N LEU A 11 -0.99 8.43 3.25
CA LEU A 11 0.15 8.04 4.08
C LEU A 11 -0.29 7.21 5.30
N THR A 12 -1.36 7.63 5.96
CA THR A 12 -1.92 6.87 7.08
C THR A 12 -2.34 5.47 6.62
N LEU A 13 -2.96 5.36 5.45
CA LEU A 13 -3.35 4.07 4.88
C LEU A 13 -2.13 3.15 4.72
N ILE A 14 -1.05 3.65 4.15
CA ILE A 14 0.17 2.87 3.95
C ILE A 14 0.73 2.41 5.30
N ARG A 15 0.82 3.30 6.27
CA ARG A 15 1.37 3.01 7.60
C ARG A 15 0.52 2.00 8.35
N GLN A 16 -0.78 2.15 8.31
CA GLN A 16 -1.69 1.22 8.98
C GLN A 16 -1.69 -0.14 8.28
N ARG A 17 -1.60 -0.15 6.95
CA ARG A 17 -1.49 -1.40 6.21
C ARG A 17 -0.22 -2.17 6.60
N ARG A 18 0.89 -1.46 6.81
CA ARG A 18 2.15 -2.04 7.29
C ARG A 18 2.00 -2.63 8.69
N ILE A 19 1.39 -1.87 9.60
CA ILE A 19 1.17 -2.33 10.98
C ILE A 19 0.30 -3.59 10.99
N GLU A 20 -0.70 -3.65 10.14
CA GLU A 20 -1.65 -4.75 10.08
C GLU A 20 -1.18 -5.93 9.24
N GLN A 21 0.00 -5.86 8.60
CA GLN A 21 0.47 -6.93 7.72
C GLN A 21 0.45 -8.31 8.38
N PRO A 22 0.93 -8.48 9.63
CA PRO A 22 0.85 -9.80 10.26
C PRO A 22 -0.58 -10.31 10.39
N ASN A 23 -1.53 -9.43 10.66
CA ASN A 23 -2.93 -9.81 10.80
C ASN A 23 -3.53 -10.23 9.46
N PHE A 24 -3.14 -9.57 8.36
CA PHE A 24 -3.57 -9.99 7.02
C PHE A 24 -3.04 -11.37 6.67
N GLU A 25 -1.85 -11.72 7.13
CA GLU A 25 -1.25 -13.03 6.85
C GLU A 25 -1.92 -14.15 7.64
N TRP A 26 -2.30 -13.89 8.89
CA TRP A 26 -2.90 -14.91 9.76
C TRP A 26 -4.40 -15.03 9.59
N ALA A 27 -5.09 -14.00 9.13
CA ALA A 27 -6.54 -14.01 9.02
C ALA A 27 -6.97 -14.76 7.76
N ALA A 28 -8.10 -15.48 7.86
CA ALA A 28 -8.76 -16.01 6.68
C ALA A 28 -9.26 -14.85 5.81
N ASN A 29 -9.45 -15.11 4.50
CA ASN A 29 -9.81 -14.05 3.55
C ASN A 29 -11.08 -13.28 3.96
N HIS A 30 -12.07 -13.98 4.53
CA HIS A 30 -13.31 -13.31 4.95
C HIS A 30 -13.11 -12.38 6.15
N ASP A 31 -12.04 -12.56 6.92
CA ASP A 31 -11.74 -11.70 8.07
C ASP A 31 -10.94 -10.46 7.68
N HIS A 32 -10.45 -10.37 6.45
CA HIS A 32 -9.71 -9.21 5.99
C HIS A 32 -10.53 -7.93 6.05
N MET A 33 -11.85 -8.02 5.86
CA MET A 33 -12.70 -6.84 5.93
C MET A 33 -12.70 -6.21 7.32
N ILE A 34 -12.61 -7.02 8.38
CA ILE A 34 -12.50 -6.50 9.75
C ILE A 34 -11.21 -5.67 9.91
N ILE A 35 -10.11 -6.14 9.31
CA ILE A 35 -8.83 -5.41 9.34
C ILE A 35 -8.97 -4.09 8.58
N TRP A 36 -9.61 -4.11 7.42
CA TRP A 36 -9.86 -2.89 6.66
C TRP A 36 -10.77 -1.91 7.40
N MET A 37 -11.71 -2.42 8.21
CA MET A 37 -12.53 -1.57 9.07
C MET A 37 -11.68 -0.84 10.12
N ARG A 38 -10.72 -1.52 10.73
CA ARG A 38 -9.81 -0.89 11.70
C ARG A 38 -8.95 0.19 11.02
N ILE A 39 -8.45 -0.11 9.82
CA ILE A 39 -7.66 0.86 9.04
C ILE A 39 -8.50 2.09 8.71
N ALA A 40 -9.72 1.88 8.23
CA ALA A 40 -10.64 2.98 7.90
C ALA A 40 -10.92 3.86 9.13
N LEU A 41 -11.13 3.24 10.29
CA LEU A 41 -11.38 3.96 11.52
C LEU A 41 -10.16 4.77 11.94
N GLN A 42 -8.96 4.23 11.79
CA GLN A 42 -7.73 4.93 12.12
C GLN A 42 -7.52 6.14 11.23
N ILE A 43 -7.82 6.02 9.93
CA ILE A 43 -7.73 7.14 8.99
C ILE A 43 -8.74 8.23 9.39
N LEU A 44 -9.95 7.86 9.73
CA LEU A 44 -10.96 8.81 10.18
C LEU A 44 -10.51 9.56 11.43
N THR A 45 -9.96 8.83 12.40
CA THR A 45 -9.51 9.40 13.67
C THR A 45 -8.29 10.31 13.48
N THR A 46 -7.33 9.89 12.66
CA THR A 46 -6.06 10.60 12.49
C THR A 46 -6.18 11.77 11.53
N ASP A 47 -6.87 11.59 10.42
CA ASP A 47 -6.86 12.56 9.30
C ASP A 47 -8.23 13.19 9.07
N ASN A 48 -9.23 12.82 9.85
CA ASN A 48 -10.60 13.30 9.66
C ASN A 48 -11.09 13.07 8.22
N PHE A 49 -10.70 11.93 7.64
CA PHE A 49 -11.05 11.55 6.28
C PHE A 49 -11.84 10.25 6.30
N PHE A 50 -13.05 10.30 5.77
CA PHE A 50 -13.94 9.14 5.77
C PHE A 50 -13.76 8.34 4.48
N ALA A 51 -13.37 7.07 4.62
CA ALA A 51 -13.35 6.08 3.55
C ALA A 51 -13.92 4.78 4.09
N THR A 52 -14.68 4.08 3.26
CA THR A 52 -15.20 2.77 3.65
C THR A 52 -14.06 1.74 3.64
N PRO A 53 -14.23 0.60 4.33
CA PRO A 53 -13.24 -0.48 4.25
C PRO A 53 -12.92 -0.89 2.81
N ARG A 54 -13.94 -0.99 1.95
CA ARG A 54 -13.75 -1.32 0.55
C ARG A 54 -12.94 -0.27 -0.20
N GLN A 55 -13.20 1.01 0.08
CA GLN A 55 -12.45 2.10 -0.53
C GLN A 55 -10.99 2.10 -0.11
N CYS A 56 -10.71 1.75 1.16
CA CYS A 56 -9.34 1.58 1.64
C CYS A 56 -8.64 0.45 0.89
N GLN A 57 -9.31 -0.68 0.71
CA GLN A 57 -8.78 -1.83 -0.01
C GLN A 57 -8.47 -1.47 -1.47
N VAL A 58 -9.40 -0.79 -2.14
CA VAL A 58 -9.22 -0.38 -3.54
C VAL A 58 -8.05 0.60 -3.68
N LYS A 59 -7.97 1.57 -2.76
CA LYS A 59 -6.85 2.54 -2.77
C LYS A 59 -5.51 1.84 -2.56
N TRP A 60 -5.45 0.87 -1.64
CA TRP A 60 -4.24 0.11 -1.40
C TRP A 60 -3.81 -0.66 -2.66
N GLN A 61 -4.75 -1.30 -3.36
CA GLN A 61 -4.46 -2.00 -4.60
C GLN A 61 -3.89 -1.06 -5.67
N ALA A 62 -4.44 0.17 -5.75
CA ALA A 62 -3.95 1.18 -6.68
C ALA A 62 -2.52 1.63 -6.31
N LEU A 63 -2.23 1.77 -5.02
CA LEU A 63 -0.89 2.12 -4.54
C LEU A 63 0.12 1.04 -4.89
N ARG A 64 -0.22 -0.22 -4.72
CA ARG A 64 0.66 -1.33 -5.09
C ARG A 64 0.92 -1.36 -6.59
N SER A 65 -0.12 -1.16 -7.39
CA SER A 65 0.05 -1.09 -8.85
C SER A 65 0.95 0.07 -9.25
N GLY A 66 0.79 1.22 -8.59
CA GLY A 66 1.66 2.38 -8.81
C GLY A 66 3.10 2.10 -8.43
N TYR A 67 3.33 1.41 -7.31
CA TYR A 67 4.66 1.01 -6.87
C TYR A 67 5.34 0.13 -7.92
N ASP A 68 4.64 -0.92 -8.37
CA ASP A 68 5.18 -1.83 -9.38
C ASP A 68 5.45 -1.11 -10.70
N ASN A 69 4.59 -0.16 -11.08
CA ASN A 69 4.76 0.61 -12.30
C ASN A 69 6.00 1.50 -12.24
N ILE A 70 6.27 2.14 -11.09
CA ILE A 70 7.48 2.95 -10.91
C ILE A 70 8.73 2.08 -11.05
N ASN A 71 8.73 0.89 -10.44
CA ASN A 71 9.85 -0.04 -10.56
C ASN A 71 10.08 -0.44 -12.01
N HIS A 72 9.01 -0.67 -12.77
CA HIS A 72 9.09 -1.00 -14.18
C HIS A 72 9.67 0.18 -15.01
N ILE A 73 9.22 1.41 -14.72
CA ILE A 73 9.72 2.61 -15.37
C ILE A 73 11.22 2.78 -15.12
N GLU A 74 11.65 2.63 -13.86
CA GLU A 74 13.08 2.76 -13.52
C GLU A 74 13.93 1.69 -14.22
N ALA A 75 13.45 0.45 -14.29
CA ALA A 75 14.15 -0.62 -14.98
C ALA A 75 14.30 -0.29 -16.49
N ASN A 76 13.26 0.24 -17.11
CA ASN A 76 13.30 0.63 -18.51
C ASN A 76 14.23 1.82 -18.76
N ARG A 77 14.29 2.78 -17.84
CA ARG A 77 15.24 3.90 -17.93
C ARG A 77 16.68 3.42 -17.90
N THR A 78 16.98 2.48 -17.00
CA THR A 78 18.30 1.88 -16.89
C THR A 78 18.71 1.18 -18.20
N GLN A 79 17.75 0.64 -18.95
CA GLN A 79 18.00 0.00 -20.24
C GLN A 79 18.00 0.98 -21.41
N GLY A 80 17.94 2.29 -21.14
CA GLY A 80 17.97 3.32 -22.17
C GLY A 80 16.66 3.53 -22.92
N ARG A 81 15.56 2.96 -22.42
CA ARG A 81 14.25 3.13 -23.04
C ARG A 81 13.65 4.49 -22.67
N ASN A 82 12.93 5.08 -23.62
CA ASN A 82 12.27 6.35 -23.41
C ASN A 82 10.93 6.11 -22.70
N VAL A 83 10.85 6.45 -21.42
CA VAL A 83 9.64 6.25 -20.60
C VAL A 83 9.28 7.54 -19.90
N ARG A 84 7.96 7.70 -19.59
CA ARG A 84 7.46 8.83 -18.84
C ARG A 84 7.99 8.76 -17.40
N PRO A 85 8.59 9.87 -16.86
CA PRO A 85 9.02 9.88 -15.48
C PRO A 85 7.81 9.83 -14.53
N PRO A 86 7.94 9.20 -13.35
CA PRO A 86 6.86 9.19 -12.36
C PRO A 86 6.62 10.59 -11.80
N ASN A 87 5.39 10.86 -11.41
CA ASN A 87 5.06 12.15 -10.82
C ASN A 87 5.59 12.23 -9.37
N ARG A 88 5.49 13.45 -8.78
CA ARG A 88 6.06 13.72 -7.46
C ARG A 88 5.40 12.89 -6.36
N TYR A 89 4.09 12.70 -6.42
CA TYR A 89 3.35 11.92 -5.42
C TYR A 89 3.70 10.44 -5.49
N ASP A 90 3.82 9.91 -6.70
CA ASP A 90 4.20 8.52 -6.89
C ASP A 90 5.57 8.23 -6.27
N ARG A 91 6.53 9.15 -6.43
CA ARG A 91 7.87 9.00 -5.84
C ARG A 91 7.83 9.00 -4.33
N PHE A 92 7.04 9.88 -3.74
CA PHE A 92 6.93 9.95 -2.28
C PHE A 92 6.34 8.66 -1.70
N PHE A 93 5.24 8.20 -2.26
CA PHE A 93 4.60 6.97 -1.77
C PHE A 93 5.42 5.74 -2.10
N HIS A 94 6.11 5.73 -3.24
CA HIS A 94 7.04 4.67 -3.59
C HIS A 94 8.12 4.52 -2.50
N GLN A 95 8.68 5.62 -2.02
CA GLN A 95 9.68 5.59 -0.97
C GLN A 95 9.11 5.04 0.33
N GLU A 96 7.91 5.46 0.71
CA GLU A 96 7.24 4.95 1.91
C GLU A 96 6.94 3.45 1.82
N MET A 97 6.81 2.91 0.61
CA MET A 97 6.51 1.51 0.37
C MET A 97 7.77 0.69 0.03
N SER A 98 8.95 1.29 0.13
CA SER A 98 10.20 0.66 -0.36
C SER A 98 10.63 -0.57 0.43
N ASP A 99 10.13 -0.75 1.65
CA ASP A 99 10.41 -1.94 2.44
C ASP A 99 9.61 -3.17 1.97
N GLU A 100 8.66 -2.98 1.05
CA GLU A 100 7.85 -4.06 0.46
C GLU A 100 7.28 -5.00 1.53
N PHE A 101 6.74 -4.43 2.60
CA PHE A 101 6.30 -5.16 3.78
C PHE A 101 5.23 -6.23 3.46
N TRP A 102 4.47 -6.04 2.38
CA TRP A 102 3.42 -6.98 1.97
C TRP A 102 3.97 -8.23 1.30
N VAL A 103 5.22 -8.21 0.86
CA VAL A 103 5.86 -9.31 0.13
C VAL A 103 6.73 -10.17 1.06
N HIS A 104 7.43 -9.54 2.00
CA HIS A 104 8.56 -10.17 2.66
C HIS A 104 8.22 -11.04 3.87
N SER A 105 7.11 -10.79 4.57
CA SER A 105 6.91 -11.44 5.86
C SER A 105 6.75 -12.96 5.75
N SER A 106 5.96 -13.47 4.80
CA SER A 106 5.81 -14.93 4.68
C SER A 106 7.08 -15.59 4.15
N LYS A 107 7.77 -14.96 3.20
CA LYS A 107 9.06 -15.47 2.70
C LYS A 107 10.13 -15.45 3.79
N TYR A 108 10.15 -14.40 4.60
CA TYR A 108 11.10 -14.27 5.70
C TYR A 108 10.88 -15.34 6.74
N LEU A 109 9.63 -15.61 7.11
CA LEU A 109 9.31 -16.67 8.06
C LEU A 109 9.74 -18.03 7.56
N ILE A 110 9.49 -18.33 6.28
CA ILE A 110 9.90 -19.60 5.68
C ILE A 110 11.43 -19.74 5.72
N GLN A 111 12.17 -18.71 5.38
CA GLN A 111 13.63 -18.74 5.38
C GLN A 111 14.20 -18.94 6.78
N ASN A 112 13.57 -18.40 7.81
CA ASN A 112 14.02 -18.53 9.18
C ASN A 112 13.75 -19.91 9.77
N TYR A 113 12.81 -20.66 9.22
CA TYR A 113 12.49 -22.01 9.70
C TYR A 113 13.12 -23.12 8.86
N LEU A 114 13.74 -22.74 7.76
CA LEU A 114 14.49 -23.68 6.94
C LEU A 114 15.99 -23.56 7.21
#